data_9389c5a8628d530865fdfb7cecc04651
#
_entry.id   9389c5a8628d530865fdfb7cecc04651
#
_cell.length_a   1.000
_cell.length_b   1.000
_cell.length_c   1.000
_cell.angle_alpha   90.00
_cell.angle_beta   90.00
_cell.angle_gamma   90.00
#
_symmetry.space_group_name_H-M   'P 1'
#
loop_
_entity.id
_entity.type
_entity.pdbx_description
1 polymer ?
#
loop_
_entity_poly.entity_id
_entity_poly.type
_entity_poly.pdbx_seq_one_letter_code
_entity_poly.pdbx_strand_id
1 'polypeptide(L)'
;MEGYRGVQTSIEDLNVLSEFLEAGESTEEEVNAQFGIALTLTEELESKNMLRNEADSLGAILKINSGAGGTESQDWAEMIMRMYLRYGEKHNYKVKELHMVQGDEAGIKSVSLEFTGEYAYGFLKSENGVHRLVRLSPFDSANRRHTSFASVFV
;
A
#
# COMPACT_ATOMS: atom_id res chain seq x y z
N MET A 1 -7.11 -19.31 -9.50
CA MET A 1 -7.94 -19.65 -10.69
C MET A 1 -9.07 -18.65 -10.93
N GLU A 2 -9.70 -18.08 -9.89
CA GLU A 2 -10.76 -17.07 -10.06
C GLU A 2 -10.29 -15.79 -10.75
N GLY A 3 -9.13 -15.22 -10.37
CA GLY A 3 -8.61 -14.00 -11.00
C GLY A 3 -8.37 -14.11 -12.51
N TYR A 4 -7.85 -15.25 -12.97
CA TYR A 4 -7.65 -15.49 -14.39
C TYR A 4 -8.97 -15.52 -15.18
N ARG A 5 -10.00 -16.15 -14.62
CA ARG A 5 -11.33 -16.19 -15.25
C ARG A 5 -11.95 -14.80 -15.33
N GLY A 6 -11.80 -13.98 -14.27
CA GLY A 6 -12.28 -12.59 -14.29
C GLY A 6 -11.66 -11.75 -15.40
N VAL A 7 -10.33 -11.85 -15.58
CA VAL A 7 -9.64 -11.17 -16.68
C VAL A 7 -10.10 -11.69 -18.03
N GLN A 8 -10.20 -13.01 -18.20
CA GLN A 8 -10.67 -13.62 -19.46
C GLN A 8 -12.07 -13.13 -19.83
N THR A 9 -13.02 -13.16 -18.90
CA THR A 9 -14.40 -12.68 -19.14
C THR A 9 -14.40 -11.20 -19.51
N SER A 10 -13.61 -10.37 -18.79
CA SER A 10 -13.56 -8.93 -19.08
C SER A 10 -12.97 -8.62 -20.46
N ILE A 11 -12.04 -9.43 -20.96
CA ILE A 11 -11.50 -9.30 -22.32
C ILE A 11 -12.53 -9.77 -23.35
N GLU A 12 -13.27 -10.85 -23.08
CA GLU A 12 -14.35 -11.33 -23.95
C GLU A 12 -15.45 -10.26 -24.08
N ASP A 13 -15.88 -9.65 -22.97
CA ASP A 13 -16.85 -8.55 -22.96
C ASP A 13 -16.36 -7.34 -23.76
N LEU A 14 -15.05 -7.00 -23.65
CA LEU A 14 -14.45 -5.92 -24.41
C LEU A 14 -14.47 -6.18 -25.92
N ASN A 15 -14.20 -7.41 -26.34
CA ASN A 15 -14.27 -7.80 -27.75
C ASN A 15 -15.70 -7.68 -28.28
N VAL A 16 -16.70 -8.12 -27.53
CA VAL A 16 -18.12 -8.00 -27.90
C VAL A 16 -18.54 -6.54 -28.03
N LEU A 17 -18.13 -5.67 -27.07
CA LEU A 17 -18.42 -4.24 -27.14
C LEU A 17 -17.72 -3.56 -28.34
N SER A 18 -16.51 -4.01 -28.70
CA SER A 18 -15.82 -3.51 -29.88
C SER A 18 -16.57 -3.86 -31.18
N GLU A 19 -17.10 -5.09 -31.31
CA GLU A 19 -17.94 -5.51 -32.43
C GLU A 19 -19.24 -4.69 -32.51
N PHE A 20 -19.87 -4.40 -31.38
CA PHE A 20 -21.07 -3.53 -31.32
C PHE A 20 -20.76 -2.07 -31.69
N LEU A 21 -19.57 -1.58 -31.35
CA LEU A 21 -19.13 -0.26 -31.78
C LEU A 21 -18.98 -0.19 -33.30
N GLU A 22 -18.40 -1.21 -33.94
CA GLU A 22 -18.27 -1.32 -35.42
C GLU A 22 -19.65 -1.42 -36.08
N ALA A 23 -20.63 -2.06 -35.43
CA ALA A 23 -22.01 -2.15 -35.88
C ALA A 23 -22.84 -0.87 -35.66
N GLY A 24 -22.29 0.10 -34.87
CA GLY A 24 -22.98 1.33 -34.50
C GLY A 24 -24.01 1.16 -33.35
N GLU A 25 -23.92 0.06 -32.61
CA GLU A 25 -24.83 -0.30 -31.51
C GLU A 25 -24.25 0.00 -30.11
N SER A 26 -23.00 0.47 -30.02
CA SER A 26 -22.32 0.88 -28.79
C SER A 26 -21.58 2.21 -29.00
N THR A 27 -21.07 2.80 -27.91
CA THR A 27 -20.34 4.07 -27.90
C THR A 27 -18.85 3.86 -27.55
N GLU A 28 -17.99 4.77 -28.03
CA GLU A 28 -16.56 4.75 -27.66
C GLU A 28 -16.37 4.89 -26.14
N GLU A 29 -17.27 5.59 -25.43
CA GLU A 29 -17.21 5.77 -23.98
C GLU A 29 -17.42 4.44 -23.26
N GLU A 30 -18.34 3.59 -23.73
CA GLU A 30 -18.60 2.26 -23.16
C GLU A 30 -17.42 1.32 -23.36
N VAL A 31 -16.81 1.32 -24.56
CA VAL A 31 -15.61 0.52 -24.86
C VAL A 31 -14.44 0.97 -24.01
N ASN A 32 -14.22 2.29 -23.86
CA ASN A 32 -13.15 2.83 -23.02
C ASN A 32 -13.35 2.53 -21.53
N ALA A 33 -14.58 2.55 -21.03
CA ALA A 33 -14.89 2.17 -19.66
C ALA A 33 -14.58 0.69 -19.39
N GLN A 34 -15.01 -0.21 -20.31
CA GLN A 34 -14.72 -1.64 -20.21
C GLN A 34 -13.22 -1.95 -20.36
N PHE A 35 -12.52 -1.23 -21.23
CA PHE A 35 -11.07 -1.31 -21.34
C PHE A 35 -10.37 -0.96 -20.03
N GLY A 36 -10.80 0.13 -19.35
CA GLY A 36 -10.28 0.50 -18.04
C GLY A 36 -10.45 -0.60 -17.00
N ILE A 37 -11.61 -1.27 -17.00
CA ILE A 37 -11.87 -2.41 -16.10
C ILE A 37 -10.94 -3.58 -16.42
N ALA A 38 -10.85 -3.97 -17.68
CA ALA A 38 -10.00 -5.08 -18.13
C ALA A 38 -8.52 -4.82 -17.82
N LEU A 39 -8.04 -3.59 -18.02
CA LEU A 39 -6.67 -3.17 -17.69
C LEU A 39 -6.40 -3.30 -16.20
N THR A 40 -7.27 -2.76 -15.36
CA THR A 40 -7.12 -2.83 -13.88
C THR A 40 -7.07 -4.28 -13.39
N LEU A 41 -7.97 -5.14 -13.86
CA LEU A 41 -7.99 -6.57 -13.50
C LEU A 41 -6.71 -7.29 -13.94
N THR A 42 -6.17 -6.93 -15.11
CA THR A 42 -4.94 -7.51 -15.64
C THR A 42 -3.73 -7.09 -14.81
N GLU A 43 -3.59 -5.79 -14.49
CA GLU A 43 -2.52 -5.26 -13.65
C GLU A 43 -2.54 -5.87 -12.24
N GLU A 44 -3.73 -6.06 -11.65
CA GLU A 44 -3.88 -6.75 -10.36
C GLU A 44 -3.42 -8.22 -10.43
N LEU A 45 -3.78 -8.94 -11.51
CA LEU A 45 -3.37 -10.32 -11.70
C LEU A 45 -1.86 -10.44 -11.93
N GLU A 46 -1.27 -9.53 -12.71
CA GLU A 46 0.18 -9.46 -12.92
C GLU A 46 0.92 -9.20 -11.60
N SER A 47 0.45 -8.24 -10.81
CA SER A 47 1.02 -7.93 -9.50
C SER A 47 1.01 -9.14 -8.57
N LYS A 48 -0.11 -9.86 -8.51
CA LYS A 48 -0.22 -11.12 -7.73
C LYS A 48 0.68 -12.22 -8.28
N ASN A 49 0.86 -12.31 -9.59
CA ASN A 49 1.72 -13.31 -10.23
C ASN A 49 3.23 -13.07 -9.97
N MET A 50 3.62 -11.85 -9.61
CA MET A 50 4.99 -11.55 -9.15
C MET A 50 5.29 -12.10 -7.76
N LEU A 51 4.24 -12.32 -6.94
CA LEU A 51 4.33 -12.85 -5.56
C LEU A 51 4.29 -14.38 -5.59
N ARG A 52 5.46 -15.02 -5.81
CA ARG A 52 5.57 -16.47 -6.04
C ARG A 52 5.96 -17.29 -4.82
N ASN A 53 6.39 -16.64 -3.74
CA ASN A 53 6.76 -17.35 -2.52
C ASN A 53 5.50 -17.74 -1.74
N GLU A 54 5.52 -18.92 -1.15
CA GLU A 54 4.41 -19.40 -0.32
C GLU A 54 4.05 -18.43 0.82
N ALA A 55 5.08 -17.81 1.43
CA ALA A 55 4.90 -16.81 2.46
C ALA A 55 4.22 -15.51 1.97
N ASP A 56 4.30 -15.20 0.67
CA ASP A 56 3.73 -13.96 0.13
C ASP A 56 2.21 -13.88 0.29
N SER A 57 1.52 -15.02 0.34
CA SER A 57 0.07 -15.11 0.53
C SER A 57 -0.41 -14.86 1.96
N LEU A 58 0.51 -14.81 2.92
CA LEU A 58 0.21 -14.67 4.34
C LEU A 58 -0.10 -13.23 4.75
N GLY A 59 -0.65 -13.08 5.96
CA GLY A 59 -0.72 -11.81 6.66
C GLY A 59 0.69 -11.30 7.05
N ALA A 60 0.79 -10.05 7.49
CA ALA A 60 2.05 -9.44 7.86
C ALA A 60 2.02 -8.84 9.26
N ILE A 61 3.16 -8.89 9.96
CA ILE A 61 3.41 -8.10 11.15
C ILE A 61 4.44 -7.03 10.79
N LEU A 62 4.00 -5.79 10.78
CA LEU A 62 4.84 -4.64 10.46
C LEU A 62 5.25 -3.92 11.74
N LYS A 63 6.56 -3.77 11.95
CA LYS A 63 7.13 -3.08 13.10
C LYS A 63 7.83 -1.81 12.64
N ILE A 64 7.48 -0.69 13.25
CA ILE A 64 8.11 0.62 13.02
C ILE A 64 8.85 1.02 14.29
N ASN A 65 10.09 1.50 14.15
CA ASN A 65 10.84 2.09 15.26
C ASN A 65 11.39 3.44 14.83
N SER A 66 11.27 4.44 15.70
CA SER A 66 11.96 5.72 15.50
C SER A 66 13.47 5.50 15.53
N GLY A 67 14.17 6.21 14.65
CA GLY A 67 15.62 6.15 14.54
C GLY A 67 16.31 7.42 15.08
N ALA A 68 17.43 7.78 14.46
CA ALA A 68 18.13 9.00 14.79
C ALA A 68 17.30 10.24 14.41
N GLY A 69 17.25 11.25 15.28
CA GLY A 69 16.54 12.52 15.04
C GLY A 69 15.69 13.01 16.23
N GLY A 70 15.71 12.33 17.38
CA GLY A 70 14.98 12.73 18.58
C GLY A 70 13.46 12.81 18.34
N THR A 71 12.81 13.87 18.84
CA THR A 71 11.36 14.12 18.70
C THR A 71 10.92 14.10 17.23
N GLU A 72 11.73 14.62 16.31
CA GLU A 72 11.47 14.63 14.87
C GLU A 72 11.36 13.22 14.29
N SER A 73 12.21 12.26 14.74
CA SER A 73 12.15 10.87 14.29
C SER A 73 10.96 10.12 14.87
N GLN A 74 10.51 10.48 16.06
CA GLN A 74 9.32 9.92 16.70
C GLN A 74 8.04 10.38 15.97
N ASP A 75 7.97 11.65 15.56
CA ASP A 75 6.89 12.18 14.72
C ASP A 75 6.89 11.54 13.33
N TRP A 76 8.09 11.35 12.73
CA TRP A 76 8.21 10.64 11.46
C TRP A 76 7.70 9.19 11.54
N ALA A 77 8.04 8.47 12.60
CA ALA A 77 7.54 7.11 12.81
C ALA A 77 6.01 7.06 12.91
N GLU A 78 5.38 8.05 13.56
CA GLU A 78 3.92 8.17 13.60
C GLU A 78 3.31 8.49 12.24
N MET A 79 3.96 9.33 11.43
CA MET A 79 3.51 9.60 10.06
C MET A 79 3.53 8.34 9.21
N ILE A 80 4.60 7.53 9.30
CA ILE A 80 4.73 6.24 8.62
C ILE A 80 3.63 5.28 9.10
N MET A 81 3.37 5.19 10.40
CA MET A 81 2.28 4.38 10.94
C MET A 81 0.93 4.78 10.32
N ARG A 82 0.61 6.06 10.29
CA ARG A 82 -0.64 6.56 9.68
C ARG A 82 -0.72 6.25 8.19
N MET A 83 0.40 6.30 7.47
CA MET A 83 0.47 5.92 6.05
C MET A 83 0.08 4.44 5.86
N TYR A 84 0.65 3.53 6.65
CA TYR A 84 0.33 2.11 6.54
C TYR A 84 -1.08 1.76 7.03
N LEU A 85 -1.63 2.46 8.03
CA LEU A 85 -3.02 2.29 8.42
C LEU A 85 -3.97 2.63 7.25
N ARG A 86 -3.75 3.76 6.58
CA ARG A 86 -4.52 4.15 5.39
C ARG A 86 -4.32 3.21 4.21
N TYR A 87 -3.12 2.67 4.04
CA TYR A 87 -2.86 1.64 3.04
C TYR A 87 -3.70 0.39 3.34
N GLY A 88 -3.73 -0.05 4.59
CA GLY A 88 -4.55 -1.17 5.03
C GLY A 88 -6.04 -0.97 4.76
N GLU A 89 -6.57 0.21 5.09
CA GLU A 89 -7.96 0.58 4.79
C GLU A 89 -8.27 0.54 3.29
N LYS A 90 -7.40 1.16 2.48
CA LYS A 90 -7.57 1.21 1.01
C LYS A 90 -7.58 -0.18 0.36
N HIS A 91 -6.80 -1.11 0.89
CA HIS A 91 -6.69 -2.48 0.38
C HIS A 91 -7.57 -3.49 1.13
N ASN A 92 -8.51 -3.01 1.98
CA ASN A 92 -9.42 -3.84 2.76
C ASN A 92 -8.73 -4.85 3.68
N TYR A 93 -7.51 -4.54 4.15
CA TYR A 93 -6.85 -5.33 5.18
C TYR A 93 -7.43 -5.01 6.55
N LYS A 94 -7.61 -6.05 7.35
CA LYS A 94 -7.92 -5.87 8.77
C LYS A 94 -6.60 -5.56 9.50
N VAL A 95 -6.46 -4.31 9.97
CA VAL A 95 -5.26 -3.88 10.68
C VAL A 95 -5.55 -3.84 12.18
N LYS A 96 -4.65 -4.46 12.96
CA LYS A 96 -4.71 -4.47 14.42
C LYS A 96 -3.39 -3.98 15.01
N GLU A 97 -3.47 -3.02 15.93
CA GLU A 97 -2.34 -2.62 16.76
C GLU A 97 -2.08 -3.70 17.82
N LEU A 98 -0.86 -4.23 17.83
CA LEU A 98 -0.44 -5.23 18.81
C LEU A 98 0.27 -4.58 20.01
N HIS A 99 1.12 -3.60 19.74
CA HIS A 99 1.89 -2.91 20.76
C HIS A 99 2.32 -1.54 20.25
N MET A 100 2.26 -0.52 21.10
CA MET A 100 2.73 0.83 20.78
C MET A 100 3.43 1.46 21.98
N VAL A 101 4.54 2.14 21.73
CA VAL A 101 5.26 2.95 22.72
C VAL A 101 5.25 4.39 22.23
N GLN A 102 4.62 5.25 23.01
CA GLN A 102 4.53 6.68 22.72
C GLN A 102 5.89 7.37 22.75
N GLY A 103 6.02 8.45 22.01
CA GLY A 103 7.15 9.35 22.09
C GLY A 103 7.20 10.14 23.39
N ASP A 104 8.33 10.76 23.67
CA ASP A 104 8.50 11.55 24.90
C ASP A 104 7.73 12.87 24.85
N GLU A 105 7.74 13.56 23.72
CA GLU A 105 7.08 14.86 23.51
C GLU A 105 6.05 14.80 22.38
N ALA A 106 6.32 14.01 21.32
CA ALA A 106 5.45 13.82 20.17
C ALA A 106 5.74 12.50 19.49
N GLY A 107 4.79 12.02 18.68
CA GLY A 107 4.97 10.82 17.86
C GLY A 107 5.08 9.54 18.66
N ILE A 108 5.72 8.54 18.10
CA ILE A 108 5.90 7.20 18.66
C ILE A 108 7.37 6.75 18.65
N LYS A 109 7.77 6.01 19.68
CA LYS A 109 9.07 5.32 19.72
C LYS A 109 9.05 4.04 18.90
N SER A 110 7.98 3.26 19.04
CA SER A 110 7.78 2.05 18.28
C SER A 110 6.31 1.66 18.20
N VAL A 111 5.94 0.94 17.14
CA VAL A 111 4.63 0.31 17.00
C VAL A 111 4.77 -1.01 16.27
N SER A 112 3.91 -1.97 16.60
CA SER A 112 3.73 -3.23 15.87
C SER A 112 2.29 -3.34 15.42
N LEU A 113 2.09 -3.50 14.12
CA LEU A 113 0.79 -3.61 13.46
C LEU A 113 0.67 -4.97 12.79
N GLU A 114 -0.45 -5.65 12.99
CA GLU A 114 -0.81 -6.88 12.30
C GLU A 114 -1.75 -6.56 11.14
N PHE A 115 -1.37 -6.96 9.94
CA PHE A 115 -2.17 -6.86 8.73
C PHE A 115 -2.71 -8.24 8.37
N THR A 116 -4.03 -8.41 8.43
CA THR A 116 -4.71 -9.65 8.06
C THR A 116 -5.41 -9.45 6.72
N GLY A 117 -5.03 -10.22 5.72
CA GLY A 117 -5.59 -10.20 4.37
C GLY A 117 -4.68 -10.95 3.40
N GLU A 118 -5.20 -11.22 2.22
CA GLU A 118 -4.47 -11.95 1.18
C GLU A 118 -3.28 -11.14 0.66
N TYR A 119 -2.11 -11.78 0.59
CA TYR A 119 -0.88 -11.19 0.09
C TYR A 119 -0.36 -9.98 0.88
N ALA A 120 -0.82 -9.76 2.12
CA ALA A 120 -0.37 -8.63 2.91
C ALA A 120 1.14 -8.65 3.12
N TYR A 121 1.74 -9.80 3.44
CA TYR A 121 3.19 -9.95 3.54
C TYR A 121 3.88 -9.70 2.19
N GLY A 122 3.37 -10.28 1.12
CA GLY A 122 3.94 -10.16 -0.22
C GLY A 122 4.11 -8.71 -0.67
N PHE A 123 3.09 -7.87 -0.45
CA PHE A 123 3.13 -6.45 -0.79
C PHE A 123 3.96 -5.62 0.20
N LEU A 124 3.92 -5.94 1.49
CA LEU A 124 4.59 -5.13 2.51
C LEU A 124 6.07 -5.50 2.72
N LYS A 125 6.50 -6.70 2.36
CA LYS A 125 7.90 -7.15 2.57
C LYS A 125 8.96 -6.25 1.93
N SER A 126 8.64 -5.58 0.83
CA SER A 126 9.53 -4.64 0.15
C SER A 126 9.74 -3.33 0.91
N GLU A 127 8.90 -3.04 1.90
CA GLU A 127 9.01 -1.87 2.76
C GLU A 127 10.08 -2.02 3.87
N ASN A 128 10.66 -3.22 4.02
CA ASN A 128 11.75 -3.45 4.95
C ASN A 128 12.92 -2.49 4.70
N GLY A 129 13.29 -1.73 5.71
CA GLY A 129 14.44 -0.85 5.62
C GLY A 129 14.33 0.42 6.45
N VAL A 130 15.17 1.40 6.12
CA VAL A 130 15.22 2.69 6.80
C VAL A 130 14.59 3.76 5.93
N HIS A 131 13.55 4.37 6.45
CA HIS A 131 12.78 5.44 5.81
C HIS A 131 13.31 6.79 6.25
N ARG A 132 13.70 7.63 5.29
CA ARG A 132 14.29 8.94 5.53
C ARG A 132 13.29 10.05 5.27
N LEU A 133 13.17 10.98 6.22
CA LEU A 133 12.44 12.25 6.06
C LEU A 133 13.43 13.42 6.04
N VAL A 134 13.23 14.36 5.13
CA VAL A 134 13.92 15.64 5.12
C VAL A 134 12.88 16.75 5.00
N ARG A 135 12.74 17.55 6.05
CA ARG A 135 11.80 18.69 6.08
C ARG A 135 12.31 19.84 6.97
N LEU A 136 11.64 20.97 6.89
CA LEU A 136 11.74 22.00 7.93
C LEU A 136 11.06 21.47 9.19
N SER A 137 11.78 21.46 10.32
CA SER A 137 11.26 20.86 11.54
C SER A 137 10.23 21.77 12.21
N PRO A 138 9.02 21.28 12.51
CA PRO A 138 8.03 22.03 13.31
C PRO A 138 8.43 22.15 14.78
N PHE A 139 9.42 21.36 15.23
CA PHE A 139 9.92 21.34 16.62
C PHE A 139 11.16 22.25 16.81
N ASP A 140 11.72 22.81 15.73
CA ASP A 140 12.86 23.71 15.77
C ASP A 140 12.37 25.16 15.62
N SER A 141 12.55 25.97 16.65
CA SER A 141 12.17 27.39 16.64
C SER A 141 12.90 28.21 15.55
N ALA A 142 14.06 27.74 15.09
CA ALA A 142 14.81 28.35 14.00
C ALA A 142 14.37 27.87 12.60
N ASN A 143 13.35 27.00 12.49
CA ASN A 143 12.85 26.44 11.25
C ASN A 143 13.94 25.84 10.34
N ARG A 144 14.94 25.21 10.92
CA ARG A 144 16.03 24.59 10.17
C ARG A 144 15.57 23.30 9.52
N ARG A 145 16.25 22.94 8.43
CA ARG A 145 16.04 21.69 7.73
C ARG A 145 16.69 20.54 8.52
N HIS A 146 15.88 19.56 8.90
CA HIS A 146 16.31 18.37 9.63
C HIS A 146 16.17 17.11 8.77
N THR A 147 16.99 16.12 9.07
CA THR A 147 16.90 14.76 8.51
C THR A 147 16.63 13.79 9.64
N SER A 148 15.59 12.99 9.48
CA SER A 148 15.17 11.99 10.46
C SER A 148 15.01 10.62 9.81
N PHE A 149 15.17 9.59 10.60
CA PHE A 149 15.09 8.21 10.15
C PHE A 149 14.11 7.41 11.01
N ALA A 150 13.42 6.49 10.38
CA ALA A 150 12.64 5.46 11.05
C ALA A 150 12.86 4.12 10.33
N SER A 151 12.93 3.04 11.08
CA SER A 151 13.09 1.69 10.52
C SER A 151 11.75 0.97 10.47
N VAL A 152 11.53 0.26 9.37
CA VAL A 152 10.36 -0.59 9.14
C VAL A 152 10.83 -2.03 8.95
N PHE A 153 10.19 -2.98 9.61
CA PHE A 153 10.40 -4.42 9.49
C PHE A 153 9.05 -5.10 9.28
N VAL A 154 9.04 -6.04 8.35
CA VAL A 154 7.85 -6.83 8.02
C VAL A 154 8.15 -8.31 8.16
#